data_053f82f1b3f8ca42549663b832251820
#
_entry.id   053f82f1b3f8ca42549663b832251820
#
_cell.length_a   1.000
_cell.length_b   1.000
_cell.length_c   1.000
_cell.angle_alpha   90.00
_cell.angle_beta   90.00
_cell.angle_gamma   90.00
#
_symmetry.space_group_name_H-M   'P 1'
#
loop_
_entity.id
_entity.type
_entity.pdbx_description
1 polymer ?
#
loop_
_entity_poly.entity_id
_entity_poly.type
_entity_poly.pdbx_seq_one_letter_code
_entity_poly.pdbx_strand_id
1 'polypeptide(L)'
;MYLTTDGTPIESDQVPMSKEFEGRDPRLSQTVHAPGHEWTYGGVTGPKPLNFTHVVTGYMFMKWSQEFENNYTTGRGDNSVPIFRLGEVLLNYAEAKAELNNGSLSQEDWNLTVGALRDRAGVKNIWPEDTANYKPDQWLIDYYAQAEGAAITNLSNTILEIRRERVTEL
;
A
#
# COMPACT_ATOMS: atom_id res chain seq x y z
N MET A 1 4.39 2.70 -4.97
CA MET A 1 4.22 1.70 -3.92
C MET A 1 3.16 0.67 -4.26
N TYR A 2 1.91 1.07 -4.51
CA TYR A 2 0.83 0.13 -4.83
C TYR A 2 1.07 -0.60 -6.15
N LEU A 3 0.90 -1.91 -6.16
CA LEU A 3 1.00 -2.76 -7.36
C LEU A 3 -0.25 -2.66 -8.23
N THR A 4 -0.22 -3.30 -9.38
CA THR A 4 -1.43 -3.67 -10.12
C THR A 4 -2.11 -4.86 -9.44
N THR A 5 -3.36 -5.16 -9.79
CA THR A 5 -4.04 -6.39 -9.33
C THR A 5 -3.33 -7.66 -9.78
N ASP A 6 -2.55 -7.60 -10.87
CA ASP A 6 -1.71 -8.71 -11.34
C ASP A 6 -0.42 -8.89 -10.53
N GLY A 7 -0.22 -8.09 -9.47
CA GLY A 7 0.94 -8.18 -8.58
C GLY A 7 2.24 -7.64 -9.18
N THR A 8 2.15 -6.84 -10.24
CA THR A 8 3.30 -6.24 -10.92
C THR A 8 3.42 -4.74 -10.64
N PRO A 9 4.62 -4.16 -10.68
CA PRO A 9 4.80 -2.71 -10.69
C PRO A 9 4.06 -2.04 -11.86
N ILE A 10 3.68 -0.78 -11.72
CA ILE A 10 3.15 0.00 -12.84
C ILE A 10 4.27 0.30 -13.84
N GLU A 11 3.93 0.22 -15.13
CA GLU A 11 4.91 0.46 -16.21
C GLU A 11 5.12 1.96 -16.49
N SER A 12 4.19 2.82 -16.07
CA SER A 12 4.29 4.28 -16.29
C SER A 12 3.65 5.05 -15.14
N ASP A 13 4.32 6.08 -14.69
CA ASP A 13 3.82 7.07 -13.73
C ASP A 13 3.00 8.19 -14.40
N GLN A 14 2.99 8.23 -15.74
CA GLN A 14 2.26 9.24 -16.54
C GLN A 14 0.87 8.75 -16.92
N VAL A 15 0.05 8.44 -15.93
CA VAL A 15 -1.33 8.04 -16.14
C VAL A 15 -2.25 9.20 -15.72
N PRO A 16 -3.27 9.57 -16.52
CA PRO A 16 -4.26 10.54 -16.08
C PRO A 16 -4.88 10.15 -14.74
N MET A 17 -5.07 11.10 -13.84
CA MET A 17 -5.62 10.86 -12.49
C MET A 17 -6.94 10.05 -12.52
N SER A 18 -7.76 10.24 -13.56
CA SER A 18 -8.99 9.49 -13.76
C SER A 18 -8.81 7.99 -13.99
N LYS A 19 -7.61 7.57 -14.42
CA LYS A 19 -7.25 6.16 -14.69
C LYS A 19 -6.24 5.58 -13.71
N GLU A 20 -5.71 6.38 -12.81
CA GLU A 20 -4.64 5.97 -11.90
C GLU A 20 -5.06 4.86 -10.92
N PHE A 21 -6.35 4.76 -10.67
CA PHE A 21 -6.92 3.75 -9.76
C PHE A 21 -7.40 2.48 -10.48
N GLU A 22 -7.42 2.48 -11.82
CA GLU A 22 -7.87 1.34 -12.61
C GLU A 22 -6.84 0.20 -12.59
N GLY A 23 -7.29 -1.02 -12.30
CA GLY A 23 -6.42 -2.20 -12.28
C GLY A 23 -5.32 -2.17 -11.21
N ARG A 24 -5.45 -1.31 -10.21
CA ARG A 24 -4.49 -1.17 -9.10
C ARG A 24 -4.93 -1.94 -7.86
N ASP A 25 -3.99 -2.15 -6.98
CA ASP A 25 -4.23 -2.67 -5.64
C ASP A 25 -5.43 -1.94 -5.00
N PRO A 26 -6.50 -2.65 -4.62
CA PRO A 26 -7.71 -2.02 -4.06
C PRO A 26 -7.45 -1.18 -2.81
N ARG A 27 -6.37 -1.45 -2.08
CA ARG A 27 -5.98 -0.65 -0.90
C ARG A 27 -5.59 0.78 -1.26
N LEU A 28 -5.22 1.06 -2.53
CA LEU A 28 -4.97 2.43 -2.98
C LEU A 28 -6.23 3.29 -2.81
N SER A 29 -7.38 2.83 -3.30
CA SER A 29 -8.65 3.55 -3.18
C SER A 29 -9.23 3.56 -1.76
N GLN A 30 -8.74 2.69 -0.87
CA GLN A 30 -9.07 2.70 0.56
C GLN A 30 -8.20 3.67 1.36
N THR A 31 -7.04 4.02 0.83
CA THR A 31 -6.07 4.91 1.49
C THR A 31 -6.17 6.33 0.97
N VAL A 32 -6.38 6.49 -0.33
CA VAL A 32 -6.42 7.78 -1.03
C VAL A 32 -7.78 7.94 -1.69
N HIS A 33 -8.31 9.13 -1.63
CA HIS A 33 -9.59 9.48 -2.23
C HIS A 33 -9.54 9.30 -3.75
N ALA A 34 -10.21 8.25 -4.23
CA ALA A 34 -10.30 7.94 -5.65
C ALA A 34 -11.34 8.83 -6.36
N PRO A 35 -11.19 9.11 -7.67
CA PRO A 35 -12.24 9.74 -8.45
C PRO A 35 -13.55 8.95 -8.36
N GLY A 36 -14.66 9.66 -8.15
CA GLY A 36 -15.97 9.04 -8.01
C GLY A 36 -16.30 8.49 -6.62
N HIS A 37 -15.39 8.63 -5.63
CA HIS A 37 -15.73 8.30 -4.26
C HIS A 37 -16.85 9.21 -3.76
N GLU A 38 -17.94 8.62 -3.28
CA GLU A 38 -19.10 9.33 -2.75
C GLU A 38 -19.00 9.45 -1.23
N TRP A 39 -19.48 10.55 -0.72
CA TRP A 39 -19.64 10.77 0.70
C TRP A 39 -20.97 11.42 1.00
N THR A 40 -21.44 11.33 2.22
CA THR A 40 -22.67 11.97 2.67
C THR A 40 -22.34 13.12 3.60
N TYR A 41 -22.78 14.34 3.23
CA TYR A 41 -22.63 15.53 4.02
C TYR A 41 -23.92 16.37 3.96
N GLY A 42 -24.43 16.82 5.10
CA GLY A 42 -25.70 17.57 5.16
C GLY A 42 -26.89 16.80 4.63
N GLY A 43 -26.88 15.47 4.70
CA GLY A 43 -27.94 14.62 4.14
C GLY A 43 -27.91 14.45 2.63
N VAL A 44 -26.87 14.96 1.96
CA VAL A 44 -26.69 14.85 0.50
C VAL A 44 -25.50 13.91 0.21
N THR A 45 -25.78 12.88 -0.57
CA THR A 45 -24.75 11.95 -1.06
C THR A 45 -24.30 12.36 -2.46
N GLY A 46 -22.99 12.41 -2.67
CA GLY A 46 -22.41 12.75 -3.96
C GLY A 46 -20.88 12.69 -3.95
N PRO A 47 -20.23 12.94 -5.11
CA PRO A 47 -18.79 12.96 -5.20
C PRO A 47 -18.20 13.98 -4.23
N LYS A 48 -17.23 13.56 -3.44
CA LYS A 48 -16.51 14.46 -2.55
C LYS A 48 -15.61 15.39 -3.35
N PRO A 49 -15.83 16.71 -3.30
CA PRO A 49 -14.93 17.64 -3.97
C PRO A 49 -13.56 17.64 -3.27
N LEU A 50 -12.49 17.62 -4.07
CA LEU A 50 -11.15 17.82 -3.54
C LEU A 50 -11.01 19.25 -3.02
N ASN A 51 -10.57 19.39 -1.79
CA ASN A 51 -10.29 20.70 -1.23
C ASN A 51 -8.81 21.04 -1.42
N PHE A 52 -8.49 21.70 -2.52
CA PHE A 52 -7.11 22.10 -2.86
C PHE A 52 -6.47 23.07 -1.88
N THR A 53 -7.22 23.67 -0.97
CA THR A 53 -6.66 24.48 0.12
C THR A 53 -5.87 23.63 1.12
N HIS A 54 -6.25 22.36 1.27
CA HIS A 54 -5.63 21.42 2.20
C HIS A 54 -4.84 20.31 1.52
N VAL A 55 -4.97 20.16 0.19
CA VAL A 55 -4.41 19.03 -0.56
C VAL A 55 -3.67 19.55 -1.79
N VAL A 56 -2.42 19.97 -1.61
CA VAL A 56 -1.59 20.57 -2.65
C VAL A 56 -1.33 19.59 -3.81
N THR A 57 -1.23 18.28 -3.52
CA THR A 57 -0.94 17.25 -4.53
C THR A 57 -2.18 16.75 -5.27
N GLY A 58 -3.38 17.13 -4.84
CA GLY A 58 -4.64 16.56 -5.35
C GLY A 58 -5.00 15.19 -4.75
N TYR A 59 -4.12 14.57 -3.96
CA TYR A 59 -4.38 13.30 -3.29
C TYR A 59 -4.80 13.54 -1.84
N MET A 60 -6.04 13.22 -1.52
CA MET A 60 -6.54 13.34 -0.16
C MET A 60 -6.49 11.98 0.54
N PHE A 61 -5.84 11.95 1.69
CA PHE A 61 -5.77 10.76 2.52
C PHE A 61 -7.11 10.49 3.19
N MET A 62 -7.60 9.25 3.15
CA MET A 62 -8.88 8.88 3.73
C MET A 62 -8.85 7.66 4.65
N LYS A 63 -7.75 6.94 4.68
CA LYS A 63 -7.59 5.82 5.61
C LYS A 63 -7.87 6.29 7.04
N TRP A 64 -8.67 5.52 7.79
CA TRP A 64 -9.14 5.87 9.15
C TRP A 64 -10.12 7.05 9.22
N SER A 65 -10.58 7.61 8.10
CA SER A 65 -11.68 8.57 8.11
C SER A 65 -13.02 7.85 8.22
N GLN A 66 -13.97 8.50 8.87
CA GLN A 66 -15.37 8.05 8.88
C GLN A 66 -16.21 8.97 7.98
N GLU A 67 -17.16 8.39 7.27
CA GLU A 67 -18.02 9.11 6.31
C GLU A 67 -19.23 9.81 6.97
N PHE A 68 -19.24 9.91 8.29
CA PHE A 68 -20.36 10.54 9.01
C PHE A 68 -20.07 12.03 9.27
N GLU A 69 -21.04 12.86 8.94
CA GLU A 69 -20.98 14.32 9.03
C GLU A 69 -20.46 14.85 10.38
N ASN A 70 -20.88 14.23 11.48
CA ASN A 70 -20.48 14.64 12.83
C ASN A 70 -18.99 14.39 13.12
N ASN A 71 -18.30 13.59 12.34
CA ASN A 71 -16.90 13.19 12.60
C ASN A 71 -15.87 14.07 11.87
N TYR A 72 -16.34 14.99 11.00
CA TYR A 72 -15.46 15.96 10.33
C TYR A 72 -15.14 17.20 11.21
N THR A 73 -15.80 17.35 12.34
CA THR A 73 -15.54 18.46 13.25
C THR A 73 -14.42 18.08 14.21
N THR A 74 -13.42 18.94 14.34
CA THR A 74 -12.30 18.76 15.27
C THR A 74 -12.79 18.37 16.67
N GLY A 75 -12.26 17.25 17.20
CA GLY A 75 -12.59 16.75 18.53
C GLY A 75 -13.87 15.90 18.62
N ARG A 76 -14.50 15.54 17.50
CA ARG A 76 -15.70 14.68 17.48
C ARG A 76 -15.49 13.32 16.83
N GLY A 77 -14.27 13.01 16.37
CA GLY A 77 -13.95 11.66 15.88
C GLY A 77 -13.96 10.67 17.04
N ASP A 78 -14.73 9.58 16.91
CA ASP A 78 -14.82 8.47 17.86
C ASP A 78 -14.14 7.20 17.33
N ASN A 79 -13.28 7.37 16.33
CA ASN A 79 -12.52 6.28 15.71
C ASN A 79 -11.59 5.64 16.72
N SER A 80 -11.68 4.33 16.84
CA SER A 80 -10.65 3.55 17.53
C SER A 80 -9.40 3.47 16.67
N VAL A 81 -8.26 3.82 17.23
CA VAL A 81 -6.95 3.65 16.58
C VAL A 81 -6.42 2.26 16.95
N PRO A 82 -6.19 1.35 15.98
CA PRO A 82 -5.62 0.05 16.28
C PRO A 82 -4.16 0.24 16.75
N ILE A 83 -3.83 -0.36 17.90
CA ILE A 83 -2.45 -0.34 18.43
C ILE A 83 -1.60 -1.38 17.70
N PHE A 84 -2.17 -2.58 17.48
CA PHE A 84 -1.56 -3.67 16.74
C PHE A 84 -2.56 -4.28 15.77
N ARG A 85 -2.04 -4.72 14.61
CA ARG A 85 -2.82 -5.42 13.60
C ARG A 85 -2.12 -6.73 13.22
N LEU A 86 -2.89 -7.75 12.89
CA LEU A 86 -2.33 -9.03 12.43
C LEU A 86 -1.39 -8.84 11.23
N GLY A 87 -1.74 -7.95 10.29
CA GLY A 87 -0.87 -7.64 9.15
C GLY A 87 0.52 -7.18 9.56
N GLU A 88 0.62 -6.35 10.61
CA GLU A 88 1.92 -5.92 11.17
C GLU A 88 2.72 -7.09 11.75
N VAL A 89 2.06 -7.99 12.49
CA VAL A 89 2.72 -9.17 13.07
C VAL A 89 3.25 -10.09 11.97
N LEU A 90 2.47 -10.34 10.92
CA LEU A 90 2.88 -11.15 9.77
C LEU A 90 4.08 -10.52 9.04
N LEU A 91 4.07 -9.22 8.85
CA LEU A 91 5.18 -8.50 8.19
C LEU A 91 6.43 -8.46 9.07
N ASN A 92 6.30 -8.31 10.38
CA ASN A 92 7.43 -8.40 11.30
C ASN A 92 8.07 -9.80 11.27
N TYR A 93 7.24 -10.86 11.22
CA TYR A 93 7.73 -12.23 11.07
C TYR A 93 8.46 -12.43 9.74
N ALA A 94 7.86 -11.98 8.62
CA ALA A 94 8.46 -12.10 7.30
C ALA A 94 9.82 -11.40 7.22
N GLU A 95 9.91 -10.16 7.70
CA GLU A 95 11.13 -9.37 7.70
C GLU A 95 12.22 -10.01 8.55
N ALA A 96 11.90 -10.41 9.78
CA ALA A 96 12.86 -11.07 10.67
C ALA A 96 13.39 -12.39 10.08
N LYS A 97 12.52 -13.20 9.46
CA LYS A 97 12.92 -14.44 8.79
C LYS A 97 13.82 -14.18 7.57
N ALA A 98 13.46 -13.19 6.75
CA ALA A 98 14.26 -12.84 5.58
C ALA A 98 15.64 -12.31 5.99
N GLU A 99 15.73 -11.45 7.00
CA GLU A 99 17.01 -10.94 7.53
C GLU A 99 17.91 -12.06 8.05
N LEU A 100 17.34 -13.03 8.78
CA LEU A 100 18.08 -14.20 9.27
C LEU A 100 18.58 -15.11 8.15
N ASN A 101 17.94 -15.08 6.98
CA ASN A 101 18.27 -15.90 5.82
C ASN A 101 18.93 -15.10 4.67
N ASN A 102 19.73 -14.08 4.99
CA ASN A 102 20.44 -13.26 4.02
C ASN A 102 19.53 -12.62 2.94
N GLY A 103 18.35 -12.17 3.36
CA GLY A 103 17.37 -11.51 2.48
C GLY A 103 16.45 -12.46 1.71
N SER A 104 16.46 -13.75 2.02
CA SER A 104 15.62 -14.77 1.37
C SER A 104 14.48 -15.21 2.29
N LEU A 105 13.32 -15.52 1.71
CA LEU A 105 12.16 -16.06 2.41
C LEU A 105 11.63 -17.27 1.65
N SER A 106 11.37 -18.38 2.36
CA SER A 106 10.77 -19.56 1.73
C SER A 106 9.39 -19.23 1.14
N GLN A 107 8.99 -19.95 0.10
CA GLN A 107 7.67 -19.77 -0.51
C GLN A 107 6.53 -20.05 0.50
N GLU A 108 6.74 -20.98 1.43
CA GLU A 108 5.79 -21.28 2.50
C GLU A 108 5.61 -20.08 3.45
N ASP A 109 6.73 -19.53 3.96
CA ASP A 109 6.69 -18.34 4.84
C ASP A 109 6.15 -17.12 4.08
N TRP A 110 6.50 -16.96 2.79
CA TRP A 110 5.95 -15.91 1.94
C TRP A 110 4.42 -16.02 1.83
N ASN A 111 3.90 -17.20 1.49
CA ASN A 111 2.46 -17.42 1.35
C ASN A 111 1.70 -17.22 2.66
N LEU A 112 2.32 -17.59 3.78
CA LEU A 112 1.73 -17.38 5.12
C LEU A 112 1.67 -15.90 5.51
N THR A 113 2.53 -15.05 4.97
CA THR A 113 2.70 -13.65 5.39
C THR A 113 2.27 -12.66 4.31
N VAL A 114 3.20 -12.20 3.49
CA VAL A 114 2.96 -11.22 2.42
C VAL A 114 1.91 -11.73 1.43
N GLY A 115 2.02 -13.01 1.05
CA GLY A 115 1.06 -13.66 0.15
C GLY A 115 -0.36 -13.61 0.70
N ALA A 116 -0.56 -13.96 1.96
CA ALA A 116 -1.88 -13.91 2.61
C ALA A 116 -2.47 -12.49 2.63
N LEU A 117 -1.65 -11.45 2.82
CA LEU A 117 -2.09 -10.06 2.78
C LEU A 117 -2.48 -9.63 1.36
N ARG A 118 -1.71 -10.03 0.33
CA ARG A 118 -2.01 -9.76 -1.07
C ARG A 118 -3.27 -10.48 -1.54
N ASP A 119 -3.41 -11.76 -1.22
CA ASP A 119 -4.59 -12.55 -1.55
C ASP A 119 -5.86 -11.94 -0.92
N ARG A 120 -5.81 -11.52 0.34
CA ARG A 120 -6.90 -10.81 1.00
C ARG A 120 -7.24 -9.50 0.30
N ALA A 121 -6.24 -8.77 -0.19
CA ALA A 121 -6.42 -7.51 -0.89
C ALA A 121 -6.87 -7.67 -2.34
N GLY A 122 -6.89 -8.87 -2.89
CA GLY A 122 -7.20 -9.12 -4.30
C GLY A 122 -6.05 -8.78 -5.25
N VAL A 123 -4.81 -8.82 -4.74
CA VAL A 123 -3.58 -8.63 -5.52
C VAL A 123 -2.93 -9.99 -5.74
N LYS A 124 -2.56 -10.30 -6.96
CA LYS A 124 -1.90 -11.57 -7.28
C LYS A 124 -0.62 -11.72 -6.46
N ASN A 125 -0.53 -12.84 -5.77
CA ASN A 125 0.63 -13.19 -4.97
C ASN A 125 1.76 -13.71 -5.89
N ILE A 126 2.82 -12.90 -6.05
CA ILE A 126 4.04 -13.31 -6.77
C ILE A 126 5.18 -13.33 -5.76
N TRP A 127 5.79 -14.50 -5.61
CA TRP A 127 6.96 -14.69 -4.76
C TRP A 127 8.21 -14.13 -5.43
N PRO A 128 9.02 -13.27 -4.78
CA PRO A 128 10.15 -12.60 -5.42
C PRO A 128 11.28 -13.50 -5.90
N GLU A 129 11.37 -14.72 -5.38
CA GLU A 129 12.37 -15.70 -5.81
C GLU A 129 11.89 -16.59 -6.98
N ASP A 130 10.63 -16.45 -7.38
CA ASP A 130 10.10 -16.98 -8.63
C ASP A 130 10.52 -16.09 -9.81
N THR A 131 11.76 -16.24 -10.24
CA THR A 131 12.38 -15.42 -11.30
C THR A 131 11.66 -15.51 -12.65
N ALA A 132 10.79 -16.48 -12.85
CA ALA A 132 10.01 -16.61 -14.07
C ALA A 132 8.81 -15.65 -14.11
N ASN A 133 8.22 -15.35 -12.96
CA ASN A 133 7.02 -14.53 -12.83
C ASN A 133 7.26 -13.19 -12.14
N TYR A 134 8.28 -13.08 -11.30
CA TYR A 134 8.61 -11.84 -10.59
C TYR A 134 9.35 -10.85 -11.51
N LYS A 135 8.92 -9.60 -11.45
CA LYS A 135 9.60 -8.47 -12.12
C LYS A 135 10.11 -7.49 -11.04
N PRO A 136 11.43 -7.28 -10.93
CA PRO A 136 11.98 -6.28 -10.02
C PRO A 136 11.43 -4.88 -10.33
N ASP A 137 11.14 -4.13 -9.29
CA ASP A 137 10.70 -2.74 -9.40
C ASP A 137 11.91 -1.81 -9.26
N GLN A 138 12.40 -1.28 -10.37
CA GLN A 138 13.55 -0.37 -10.37
C GLN A 138 13.30 0.90 -9.56
N TRP A 139 12.07 1.43 -9.61
CA TRP A 139 11.72 2.59 -8.80
C TRP A 139 11.85 2.31 -7.30
N LEU A 140 11.41 1.15 -6.85
CA LEU A 140 11.52 0.74 -5.44
C LEU A 140 12.98 0.56 -5.01
N ILE A 141 13.78 -0.06 -5.87
CA ILE A 141 15.22 -0.23 -5.65
C ILE A 141 15.89 1.13 -5.48
N ASP A 142 15.66 2.05 -6.42
CA ASP A 142 16.25 3.39 -6.41
C ASP A 142 15.78 4.22 -5.20
N TYR A 143 14.49 4.12 -4.84
CA TYR A 143 13.93 4.80 -3.68
C TYR A 143 14.65 4.41 -2.39
N TYR A 144 14.81 3.11 -2.13
CA TYR A 144 15.49 2.64 -0.92
C TYR A 144 17.00 2.89 -0.96
N ALA A 145 17.64 2.79 -2.13
CA ALA A 145 19.05 3.13 -2.28
C ALA A 145 19.33 4.61 -1.96
N GLN A 146 18.40 5.52 -2.30
CA GLN A 146 18.52 6.95 -1.98
C GLN A 146 18.20 7.24 -0.51
N ALA A 147 17.15 6.61 0.04
CA ALA A 147 16.67 6.90 1.39
C ALA A 147 17.66 6.45 2.48
N GLU A 148 18.34 5.35 2.27
CA GLU A 148 19.22 4.73 3.26
C GLU A 148 20.72 4.99 3.01
N GLY A 149 21.04 5.74 1.95
CA GLY A 149 22.41 6.06 1.57
C GLY A 149 23.18 4.83 1.08
N ALA A 150 24.48 5.01 0.79
CA ALA A 150 25.34 3.97 0.25
C ALA A 150 25.57 2.75 1.20
N ALA A 151 25.02 2.77 2.40
CA ALA A 151 25.20 1.73 3.40
C ALA A 151 24.39 0.45 3.13
N ILE A 152 23.35 0.51 2.27
CA ILE A 152 22.50 -0.65 1.97
C ILE A 152 22.55 -0.98 0.48
N THR A 153 23.67 -1.55 0.06
CA THR A 153 23.90 -2.02 -1.31
C THR A 153 23.31 -3.41 -1.61
N ASN A 154 22.73 -4.09 -0.62
CA ASN A 154 22.30 -5.49 -0.73
C ASN A 154 20.87 -5.76 -0.27
N LEU A 155 19.94 -4.85 -0.54
CA LEU A 155 18.51 -5.17 -0.32
C LEU A 155 18.05 -6.18 -1.38
N SER A 156 17.72 -7.38 -0.93
CA SER A 156 17.10 -8.38 -1.80
C SER A 156 15.71 -7.94 -2.26
N ASN A 157 15.24 -8.46 -3.39
CA ASN A 157 13.89 -8.23 -3.86
C ASN A 157 12.83 -8.64 -2.82
N THR A 158 13.11 -9.69 -2.05
CA THR A 158 12.23 -10.18 -0.97
C THR A 158 12.08 -9.14 0.14
N ILE A 159 13.17 -8.56 0.63
CA ILE A 159 13.12 -7.48 1.64
C ILE A 159 12.40 -6.25 1.09
N LEU A 160 12.69 -5.86 -0.14
CA LEU A 160 12.03 -4.71 -0.78
C LEU A 160 10.51 -4.91 -0.88
N GLU A 161 10.07 -6.10 -1.27
CA GLU A 161 8.64 -6.41 -1.37
C GLU A 161 7.94 -6.51 0.01
N ILE A 162 8.62 -7.01 1.04
CA ILE A 162 8.11 -6.97 2.42
C ILE A 162 7.93 -5.51 2.88
N ARG A 163 8.89 -4.63 2.61
CA ARG A 163 8.81 -3.21 2.93
C ARG A 163 7.73 -2.49 2.13
N ARG A 164 7.56 -2.83 0.84
CA ARG A 164 6.43 -2.36 0.03
C ARG A 164 5.10 -2.72 0.69
N GLU A 165 4.95 -3.99 1.04
CA GLU A 165 3.72 -4.50 1.63
C GLU A 165 3.42 -3.80 2.97
N ARG A 166 4.43 -3.51 3.75
CA ARG A 166 4.28 -2.75 5.00
C ARG A 166 3.67 -1.36 4.76
N VAL A 167 4.15 -0.63 3.76
CA VAL A 167 3.65 0.72 3.43
C VAL A 167 2.24 0.67 2.85
N THR A 168 1.88 -0.38 2.12
CA THR A 168 0.55 -0.50 1.51
C THR A 168 -0.50 -1.05 2.47
N GLU A 169 -0.09 -1.88 3.44
CA GLU A 169 -0.97 -2.52 4.41
C GLU A 169 -1.23 -1.63 5.63
N LEU A 170 -0.19 -1.03 6.21
CA LEU A 170 -0.26 -0.28 7.47
C LEU A 170 -0.50 1.20 7.27
#